data_07658d4b02ab20dd742c7ed8424cf846
#
_entry.id   07658d4b02ab20dd742c7ed8424cf846
#
_cell.length_a   1.000
_cell.length_b   1.000
_cell.length_c   1.000
_cell.angle_alpha   90.00
_cell.angle_beta   90.00
_cell.angle_gamma   90.00
#
_symmetry.space_group_name_H-M   'P 1'
#
loop_
_entity.id
_entity.type
_entity.pdbx_description
1 polymer ?
#
loop_
_entity_poly.entity_id
_entity_poly.type
_entity_poly.pdbx_seq_one_letter_code
_entity_poly.pdbx_strand_id
1 'polypeptide(L)'
;NLRSFPINYTLFVTSAYKYAGLRNMGTEETPDWQPVIQGENADAFYAFSDGWPAGEPLDYMLDMGTKVAPYTMGFSNYFKVGDFDFSFIITGKFGHVFRHHSFNYPAADSKPLPNARYAEVLNCDPMKMLPLPQNEEESSYGSWFTYYPNLNYLTDKANHVRLQEVNLSYN
;
A
#
# COMPACT_ATOMS: atom_id res chain seq x y z
N ASN A 1 18.78 7.13 -22.18
CA ASN A 1 18.40 8.39 -21.55
C ASN A 1 18.09 8.15 -20.10
N LEU A 2 19.10 8.27 -19.24
CA LEU A 2 18.91 8.37 -17.80
C LEU A 2 18.24 9.72 -17.56
N ARG A 3 16.93 9.73 -17.32
CA ARG A 3 16.27 10.90 -16.77
C ARG A 3 16.93 11.17 -15.40
N SER A 4 17.44 12.37 -15.23
CA SER A 4 17.90 12.84 -13.92
C SER A 4 16.69 12.87 -13.01
N PHE A 5 16.59 11.93 -12.06
CA PHE A 5 15.66 12.07 -10.95
C PHE A 5 15.96 13.39 -10.25
N PRO A 6 14.95 14.22 -9.99
CA PRO A 6 15.19 15.45 -9.24
C PRO A 6 15.82 15.10 -7.91
N ILE A 7 16.84 15.87 -7.52
CA ILE A 7 17.75 15.65 -6.36
C ILE A 7 17.00 15.58 -5.00
N ASN A 8 15.69 15.80 -5.01
CA ASN A 8 14.83 15.77 -3.81
C ASN A 8 14.16 14.43 -3.53
N TYR A 9 14.47 13.35 -4.26
CA TYR A 9 13.95 12.03 -3.93
C TYR A 9 14.65 11.48 -2.70
N THR A 10 13.87 11.36 -1.64
CA THR A 10 14.31 10.67 -0.43
C THR A 10 14.66 9.22 -0.79
N LEU A 11 15.84 8.76 -0.43
CA LEU A 11 16.16 7.33 -0.42
C LEU A 11 15.03 6.60 0.34
N PHE A 12 14.48 5.52 -0.22
CA PHE A 12 13.38 4.74 0.36
C PHE A 12 11.95 5.26 0.09
N VAL A 13 11.74 5.97 -1.00
CA VAL A 13 10.39 6.32 -1.48
C VAL A 13 9.59 5.04 -1.78
N THR A 14 8.33 5.05 -1.39
CA THR A 14 7.36 4.02 -1.77
C THR A 14 6.49 4.58 -2.88
N SER A 15 6.62 4.00 -4.07
CA SER A 15 5.74 4.32 -5.20
C SER A 15 4.60 3.32 -5.29
N ALA A 16 3.45 3.75 -5.77
CA ALA A 16 2.30 2.90 -5.98
C ALA A 16 1.53 3.32 -7.25
N TYR A 17 0.88 2.37 -7.90
CA TYR A 17 -0.04 2.66 -8.99
C TYR A 17 -1.35 3.20 -8.45
N LYS A 18 -1.88 4.24 -9.08
CA LYS A 18 -3.18 4.82 -8.72
C LYS A 18 -4.28 3.97 -9.32
N TYR A 19 -4.92 3.15 -8.51
CA TYR A 19 -6.09 2.38 -8.93
C TYR A 19 -7.28 3.30 -9.18
N ALA A 20 -7.92 3.16 -10.32
CA ALA A 20 -9.04 4.00 -10.75
C ALA A 20 -10.37 3.25 -10.90
N GLY A 21 -10.45 2.02 -10.36
CA GLY A 21 -11.65 1.20 -10.38
C GLY A 21 -11.82 0.41 -11.67
N LEU A 22 -13.04 -0.06 -11.90
CA LEU A 22 -13.42 -0.73 -13.15
C LEU A 22 -13.93 0.30 -14.16
N ARG A 23 -13.44 0.21 -15.39
CA ARG A 23 -13.90 1.02 -16.51
C ARG A 23 -14.27 0.15 -17.69
N ASN A 24 -15.29 0.59 -18.42
CA ASN A 24 -15.62 -0.05 -19.69
C ASN A 24 -14.62 0.40 -20.75
N MET A 25 -13.74 -0.53 -21.16
CA MET A 25 -12.75 -0.34 -22.22
C MET A 25 -13.28 -0.79 -23.59
N GLY A 26 -14.48 -1.40 -23.63
CA GLY A 26 -15.18 -1.80 -24.85
C GLY A 26 -16.14 -0.72 -25.38
N THR A 27 -17.06 -1.14 -26.24
CA THR A 27 -18.11 -0.29 -26.80
C THR A 27 -19.39 -0.36 -25.95
N GLU A 28 -20.40 0.45 -26.26
CA GLU A 28 -21.72 0.36 -25.63
C GLU A 28 -22.43 -0.97 -25.94
N GLU A 29 -22.19 -1.53 -27.13
CA GLU A 29 -22.81 -2.79 -27.56
C GLU A 29 -22.08 -4.03 -27.00
N THR A 30 -20.77 -3.92 -26.77
CA THR A 30 -19.91 -4.98 -26.22
C THR A 30 -19.09 -4.42 -25.08
N PRO A 31 -19.66 -4.28 -23.87
CA PRO A 31 -18.96 -3.72 -22.74
C PRO A 31 -17.86 -4.68 -22.24
N ASP A 32 -16.65 -4.16 -22.06
CA ASP A 32 -15.50 -4.84 -21.48
C ASP A 32 -15.04 -4.09 -20.24
N TRP A 33 -15.45 -4.58 -19.07
CA TRP A 33 -15.12 -3.96 -17.79
C TRP A 33 -13.76 -4.42 -17.30
N GLN A 34 -12.78 -3.53 -17.37
CA GLN A 34 -11.39 -3.79 -16.97
C GLN A 34 -10.98 -2.96 -15.74
N PRO A 35 -10.20 -3.54 -14.81
CA PRO A 35 -9.53 -2.76 -13.79
C PRO A 35 -8.44 -1.91 -14.44
N VAL A 36 -8.41 -0.63 -14.07
CA VAL A 36 -7.49 0.33 -14.67
C VAL A 36 -6.66 1.08 -13.62
N ILE A 37 -5.47 1.50 -14.02
CA ILE A 37 -4.67 2.49 -13.32
C ILE A 37 -4.79 3.84 -14.02
N GLN A 38 -4.73 4.92 -13.25
CA GLN A 38 -4.79 6.29 -13.76
C GLN A 38 -3.38 6.84 -13.87
N GLY A 39 -3.08 7.48 -15.00
CA GLY A 39 -1.85 8.21 -15.22
C GLY A 39 -1.83 9.59 -14.55
N GLU A 40 -0.74 10.32 -14.75
CA GLU A 40 -0.60 11.71 -14.31
C GLU A 40 -1.68 12.61 -14.93
N ASN A 41 -1.95 12.42 -16.20
CA ASN A 41 -3.12 13.03 -16.84
C ASN A 41 -4.40 12.35 -16.35
N ALA A 42 -5.35 13.15 -15.86
CA ALA A 42 -6.61 12.66 -15.30
C ALA A 42 -7.44 11.80 -16.28
N ASP A 43 -7.26 11.97 -17.57
CA ASP A 43 -7.97 11.24 -18.63
C ASP A 43 -7.17 10.04 -19.17
N ALA A 44 -5.94 9.85 -18.70
CA ALA A 44 -5.10 8.73 -19.12
C ALA A 44 -5.33 7.51 -18.21
N PHE A 45 -5.94 6.48 -18.77
CA PHE A 45 -6.18 5.21 -18.08
C PHE A 45 -5.48 4.08 -18.82
N TYR A 46 -5.03 3.10 -18.07
CA TYR A 46 -4.36 1.92 -18.59
C TYR A 46 -4.98 0.66 -17.99
N ALA A 47 -5.44 -0.26 -18.85
CA ALA A 47 -6.07 -1.49 -18.42
C ALA A 47 -5.01 -2.53 -18.02
N PHE A 48 -5.32 -3.35 -17.02
CA PHE A 48 -4.44 -4.43 -16.58
C PHE A 48 -4.22 -5.50 -17.65
N SER A 49 -5.19 -5.69 -18.55
CA SER A 49 -5.10 -6.61 -19.68
C SER A 49 -4.01 -6.26 -20.68
N ASP A 50 -3.65 -4.97 -20.79
CA ASP A 50 -2.69 -4.49 -21.78
C ASP A 50 -1.23 -4.75 -21.38
N GLY A 51 -1.01 -5.35 -20.22
CA GLY A 51 0.33 -5.62 -19.69
C GLY A 51 0.95 -4.40 -18.99
N TRP A 52 2.20 -4.09 -19.27
CA TRP A 52 2.86 -2.89 -18.75
C TRP A 52 2.59 -1.68 -19.63
N PRO A 53 2.37 -0.48 -19.04
CA PRO A 53 2.19 0.73 -19.81
C PRO A 53 3.36 0.94 -20.77
N ALA A 54 3.04 1.04 -22.06
CA ALA A 54 4.03 1.39 -23.06
C ALA A 54 4.36 2.89 -22.91
N GLY A 55 5.62 3.23 -22.73
CA GLY A 55 6.09 4.60 -22.60
C GLY A 55 6.71 4.92 -21.25
N GLU A 56 6.13 5.83 -20.49
CA GLU A 56 6.68 6.34 -19.24
C GLU A 56 5.96 5.70 -18.03
N PRO A 57 6.47 4.58 -17.49
CA PRO A 57 5.79 3.91 -16.37
C PRO A 57 5.65 4.80 -15.12
N LEU A 58 6.49 5.83 -15.01
CA LEU A 58 6.43 6.79 -13.90
C LEU A 58 5.17 7.66 -13.93
N ASP A 59 4.56 7.87 -15.10
CA ASP A 59 3.35 8.68 -15.24
C ASP A 59 2.12 8.03 -14.55
N TYR A 60 2.21 6.73 -14.27
CA TYR A 60 1.17 5.95 -13.57
C TYR A 60 1.48 5.69 -12.10
N MET A 61 2.61 6.22 -11.60
CA MET A 61 3.05 6.00 -10.23
C MET A 61 2.84 7.23 -9.36
N LEU A 62 2.26 7.00 -8.17
CA LEU A 62 2.16 7.99 -7.11
C LEU A 62 3.32 7.83 -6.12
N ASP A 63 3.87 8.95 -5.68
CA ASP A 63 4.73 8.98 -4.49
C ASP A 63 3.86 8.87 -3.24
N MET A 64 3.99 7.76 -2.54
CA MET A 64 3.24 7.48 -1.30
C MET A 64 4.01 7.94 -0.05
N GLY A 65 5.23 8.42 -0.20
CA GLY A 65 6.10 8.82 0.87
C GLY A 65 7.22 7.82 1.19
N THR A 66 7.86 7.98 2.33
CA THR A 66 9.04 7.19 2.72
C THR A 66 8.70 6.06 3.69
N LYS A 67 9.41 4.93 3.58
CA LYS A 67 9.34 3.82 4.56
C LYS A 67 10.12 4.12 5.85
N VAL A 68 11.05 5.06 5.81
CA VAL A 68 11.84 5.46 6.98
C VAL A 68 11.21 6.68 7.62
N ALA A 69 10.93 6.61 8.92
CA ALA A 69 10.33 7.71 9.64
C ALA A 69 11.27 8.93 9.65
N PRO A 70 10.90 10.05 9.00
CA PRO A 70 11.69 11.28 9.02
C PRO A 70 11.68 11.96 10.38
N TYR A 71 10.66 11.71 11.18
CA TYR A 71 10.54 12.26 12.52
C TYR A 71 10.49 11.14 13.54
N THR A 72 11.44 11.16 14.47
CA THR A 72 11.49 10.26 15.62
C THR A 72 11.56 11.07 16.90
N MET A 73 10.82 10.63 17.91
CA MET A 73 10.87 11.26 19.23
C MET A 73 11.01 10.20 20.31
N GLY A 74 11.64 10.60 21.42
CA GLY A 74 11.75 9.82 22.64
C GLY A 74 11.48 10.72 23.84
N PHE A 75 10.70 10.21 24.78
CA PHE A 75 10.43 10.86 26.06
C PHE A 75 10.67 9.83 27.16
N SER A 76 11.56 10.14 28.09
CA SER A 76 11.79 9.33 29.28
C SER A 76 11.55 10.18 30.53
N ASN A 77 10.93 9.56 31.51
CA ASN A 77 10.70 10.21 32.79
C ASN A 77 10.97 9.25 33.93
N TYR A 78 11.39 9.81 35.08
CA TYR A 78 11.65 9.08 36.30
C TYR A 78 11.08 9.88 37.48
N PHE A 79 10.37 9.20 38.35
CA PHE A 79 9.79 9.75 39.59
C PHE A 79 10.24 8.91 40.77
N LYS A 80 10.61 9.59 41.86
CA LYS A 80 10.82 8.96 43.16
C LYS A 80 9.87 9.56 44.18
N VAL A 81 9.05 8.70 44.82
CA VAL A 81 8.10 9.10 45.84
C VAL A 81 8.22 8.15 47.03
N GLY A 82 8.87 8.60 48.09
CA GLY A 82 9.21 7.75 49.23
C GLY A 82 10.11 6.59 48.83
N ASP A 83 9.66 5.37 49.10
CA ASP A 83 10.35 4.12 48.80
C ASP A 83 10.01 3.57 47.39
N PHE A 84 9.20 4.31 46.63
CA PHE A 84 8.82 3.91 45.26
C PHE A 84 9.60 4.68 44.20
N ASP A 85 10.16 3.94 43.26
CA ASP A 85 10.75 4.45 42.05
C ASP A 85 9.90 4.04 40.84
N PHE A 86 9.49 5.00 40.03
CA PHE A 86 8.71 4.78 38.82
C PHE A 86 9.38 5.44 37.62
N SER A 87 9.56 4.68 36.54
CA SER A 87 10.06 5.24 35.28
C SER A 87 9.31 4.69 34.08
N PHE A 88 9.25 5.49 33.04
CA PHE A 88 8.70 5.07 31.75
C PHE A 88 9.40 5.73 30.58
N ILE A 89 9.38 5.03 29.43
CA ILE A 89 9.90 5.51 28.15
C ILE A 89 8.79 5.42 27.12
N ILE A 90 8.55 6.55 26.45
CA ILE A 90 7.64 6.65 25.30
C ILE A 90 8.45 7.01 24.08
N THR A 91 8.23 6.31 22.96
CA THR A 91 8.85 6.62 21.67
C THR A 91 7.77 6.84 20.62
N GLY A 92 8.04 7.73 19.66
CA GLY A 92 7.15 8.00 18.55
C GLY A 92 7.91 8.06 17.22
N LYS A 93 7.26 7.60 16.15
CA LYS A 93 7.75 7.71 14.78
C LYS A 93 6.64 8.22 13.88
N PHE A 94 6.97 9.21 13.01
CA PHE A 94 5.97 9.92 12.22
C PHE A 94 6.49 10.23 10.83
N GLY A 95 5.53 10.44 9.90
CA GLY A 95 5.80 10.88 8.53
C GLY A 95 6.25 9.76 7.60
N HIS A 96 6.09 8.50 8.00
CA HIS A 96 6.42 7.36 7.16
C HIS A 96 5.17 6.53 6.82
N VAL A 97 5.32 5.68 5.81
CA VAL A 97 4.27 4.80 5.32
C VAL A 97 4.70 3.34 5.39
N PHE A 98 3.73 2.46 5.41
CA PHE A 98 3.96 1.03 5.24
C PHE A 98 3.00 0.48 4.18
N ARG A 99 3.40 -0.62 3.56
CA ARG A 99 2.55 -1.34 2.61
C ARG A 99 2.04 -2.61 3.27
N HIS A 100 0.73 -2.80 3.21
CA HIS A 100 0.10 -4.04 3.61
C HIS A 100 0.58 -5.19 2.73
N HIS A 101 0.71 -6.36 3.33
CA HIS A 101 0.92 -7.57 2.52
C HIS A 101 -0.28 -7.76 1.59
N SER A 102 0.00 -7.84 0.30
CA SER A 102 -0.98 -8.28 -0.68
C SER A 102 -1.16 -9.79 -0.58
N PHE A 103 -2.29 -10.27 -1.12
CA PHE A 103 -2.39 -11.68 -1.44
C PHE A 103 -1.29 -12.03 -2.42
N ASN A 104 -0.45 -12.97 -2.05
CA ASN A 104 0.30 -13.70 -3.04
C ASN A 104 -0.70 -14.71 -3.60
N TYR A 105 -1.32 -14.38 -4.74
CA TYR A 105 -2.13 -15.36 -5.46
C TYR A 105 -1.16 -16.44 -5.92
N PRO A 106 -1.28 -17.65 -5.42
CA PRO A 106 -0.36 -18.69 -5.80
C PRO A 106 -0.56 -19.01 -7.27
N ALA A 107 0.50 -19.37 -7.92
CA ALA A 107 0.41 -20.21 -9.11
C ALA A 107 -0.64 -21.30 -8.84
N ALA A 108 -1.46 -21.64 -9.82
CA ALA A 108 -2.72 -22.40 -9.79
C ALA A 108 -2.84 -23.59 -8.81
N ASP A 109 -1.75 -24.06 -8.23
CA ASP A 109 -1.68 -25.25 -7.38
C ASP A 109 -1.60 -24.97 -5.88
N SER A 110 -1.48 -23.74 -5.43
CA SER A 110 -1.34 -23.41 -4.02
C SER A 110 -2.55 -22.66 -3.49
N LYS A 111 -3.21 -23.23 -2.49
CA LYS A 111 -4.34 -22.57 -1.82
C LYS A 111 -3.86 -21.29 -1.15
N PRO A 112 -4.49 -20.14 -1.40
CA PRO A 112 -4.13 -18.91 -0.74
C PRO A 112 -4.30 -19.07 0.78
N LEU A 113 -3.28 -18.67 1.54
CA LEU A 113 -3.41 -18.57 2.97
C LEU A 113 -4.42 -17.44 3.27
N PRO A 114 -5.45 -17.70 4.09
CA PRO A 114 -6.37 -16.66 4.48
C PRO A 114 -5.61 -15.58 5.24
N ASN A 115 -5.68 -14.35 4.75
CA ASN A 115 -5.22 -13.20 5.49
C ASN A 115 -6.41 -12.37 5.96
N ALA A 116 -6.20 -11.48 6.93
CA ALA A 116 -7.26 -10.68 7.51
C ALA A 116 -8.04 -9.84 6.48
N ARG A 117 -7.41 -9.50 5.34
CA ARG A 117 -8.03 -8.71 4.27
C ARG A 117 -8.77 -9.55 3.22
N TYR A 118 -8.74 -10.88 3.33
CA TYR A 118 -9.39 -11.73 2.35
C TYR A 118 -10.89 -11.46 2.24
N ALA A 119 -11.57 -11.37 3.37
CA ALA A 119 -12.99 -11.06 3.42
C ALA A 119 -13.30 -9.64 2.93
N GLU A 120 -12.41 -8.68 3.19
CA GLU A 120 -12.54 -7.30 2.69
C GLU A 120 -12.47 -7.28 1.16
N VAL A 121 -11.51 -8.01 0.57
CA VAL A 121 -11.32 -8.03 -0.87
C VAL A 121 -12.43 -8.80 -1.59
N LEU A 122 -12.92 -9.90 -1.02
CA LEU A 122 -14.05 -10.66 -1.59
C LEU A 122 -15.36 -9.84 -1.66
N ASN A 123 -15.57 -8.96 -0.68
CA ASN A 123 -16.80 -8.18 -0.55
C ASN A 123 -16.59 -6.69 -0.83
N CYS A 124 -15.46 -6.32 -1.44
CA CYS A 124 -15.16 -4.92 -1.67
C CYS A 124 -16.00 -4.32 -2.81
N ASP A 125 -16.10 -2.98 -2.77
CA ASP A 125 -16.55 -2.19 -3.90
C ASP A 125 -15.45 -2.16 -4.97
N PRO A 126 -15.67 -2.73 -6.18
CA PRO A 126 -14.65 -2.77 -7.23
C PRO A 126 -14.16 -1.39 -7.69
N MET A 127 -14.95 -0.33 -7.44
CA MET A 127 -14.54 1.04 -7.75
C MET A 127 -13.49 1.58 -6.77
N LYS A 128 -13.38 0.99 -5.58
CA LYS A 128 -12.46 1.42 -4.52
C LYS A 128 -11.30 0.46 -4.33
N MET A 129 -11.52 -0.81 -4.53
CA MET A 129 -10.54 -1.85 -4.32
C MET A 129 -10.72 -2.94 -5.38
N LEU A 130 -9.62 -3.45 -5.93
CA LEU A 130 -9.66 -4.54 -6.89
C LEU A 130 -10.21 -5.82 -6.25
N PRO A 131 -11.33 -6.37 -6.74
CA PRO A 131 -11.85 -7.64 -6.25
C PRO A 131 -10.93 -8.79 -6.66
N LEU A 132 -10.97 -9.89 -5.90
CA LEU A 132 -10.31 -11.11 -6.33
C LEU A 132 -11.07 -11.73 -7.49
N PRO A 133 -10.41 -12.15 -8.56
CA PRO A 133 -11.04 -12.95 -9.60
C PRO A 133 -11.45 -14.30 -9.01
N GLN A 134 -12.60 -14.79 -9.41
CA GLN A 134 -13.13 -16.07 -8.92
C GLN A 134 -12.40 -17.26 -9.53
N ASN A 135 -11.86 -17.10 -10.73
CA ASN A 135 -11.12 -18.11 -11.47
C ASN A 135 -10.02 -17.43 -12.30
N GLU A 136 -8.79 -17.96 -12.25
CA GLU A 136 -7.67 -17.43 -13.03
C GLU A 136 -7.89 -17.57 -14.54
N GLU A 137 -8.48 -18.69 -14.97
CA GLU A 137 -8.72 -18.96 -16.39
C GLU A 137 -9.83 -18.09 -16.99
N GLU A 138 -10.76 -17.63 -16.16
CA GLU A 138 -11.88 -16.77 -16.57
C GLU A 138 -11.65 -15.30 -16.20
N SER A 139 -10.49 -14.99 -15.64
CA SER A 139 -10.18 -13.62 -15.22
C SER A 139 -9.99 -12.74 -16.43
N SER A 140 -10.93 -11.84 -16.66
CA SER A 140 -10.77 -10.74 -17.63
C SER A 140 -9.80 -9.67 -17.14
N TYR A 141 -9.23 -9.82 -15.93
CA TYR A 141 -8.36 -8.82 -15.32
C TYR A 141 -6.90 -8.90 -15.79
N GLY A 142 -6.56 -9.79 -16.71
CA GLY A 142 -5.23 -9.86 -17.30
C GLY A 142 -4.11 -9.95 -16.28
N SER A 143 -3.17 -9.01 -16.35
CA SER A 143 -1.97 -8.97 -15.48
C SER A 143 -2.22 -8.39 -14.08
N TRP A 144 -3.45 -8.42 -13.56
CA TRP A 144 -3.81 -7.82 -12.26
C TRP A 144 -2.90 -8.23 -11.10
N PHE A 145 -2.44 -9.48 -11.07
CA PHE A 145 -1.54 -10.00 -10.03
C PHE A 145 -0.19 -9.28 -9.97
N THR A 146 0.23 -8.67 -11.08
CA THR A 146 1.46 -7.86 -11.17
C THR A 146 1.24 -6.47 -10.56
N TYR A 147 0.07 -5.87 -10.77
CA TYR A 147 -0.26 -4.53 -10.29
C TYR A 147 -0.77 -4.53 -8.85
N TYR A 148 -1.54 -5.56 -8.48
CA TYR A 148 -2.23 -5.66 -7.20
C TYR A 148 -1.33 -5.38 -5.98
N PRO A 149 -0.13 -5.98 -5.86
CA PRO A 149 0.75 -5.73 -4.71
C PRO A 149 1.25 -4.29 -4.62
N ASN A 150 1.14 -3.54 -5.70
CA ASN A 150 1.69 -2.20 -5.84
C ASN A 150 0.62 -1.12 -5.97
N LEU A 151 -0.64 -1.42 -5.65
CA LEU A 151 -1.72 -0.46 -5.70
C LEU A 151 -1.70 0.49 -4.47
N ASN A 152 -2.13 1.72 -4.68
CA ASN A 152 -2.05 2.79 -3.69
C ASN A 152 -2.86 2.51 -2.40
N TYR A 153 -4.01 1.85 -2.51
CA TYR A 153 -4.85 1.53 -1.33
C TYR A 153 -4.23 0.48 -0.38
N LEU A 154 -3.15 -0.17 -0.80
CA LEU A 154 -2.36 -1.06 0.08
C LEU A 154 -1.34 -0.29 0.93
N THR A 155 -1.18 1.02 0.73
CA THR A 155 -0.19 1.82 1.44
C THR A 155 -0.87 2.78 2.41
N ASP A 156 -0.54 2.63 3.69
CA ASP A 156 -1.09 3.43 4.78
C ASP A 156 -0.01 4.19 5.54
N LYS A 157 -0.44 5.17 6.32
CA LYS A 157 0.44 5.92 7.25
C LYS A 157 0.86 5.01 8.41
N ALA A 158 2.15 4.98 8.69
CA ALA A 158 2.74 4.17 9.77
C ALA A 158 3.02 4.97 11.07
N ASN A 159 2.42 6.15 11.21
CA ASN A 159 2.58 6.96 12.41
C ASN A 159 2.16 6.18 13.66
N HIS A 160 3.05 6.15 14.65
CA HIS A 160 2.73 5.49 15.90
C HIS A 160 3.45 6.10 17.09
N VAL A 161 2.85 5.90 18.25
CA VAL A 161 3.46 6.15 19.57
C VAL A 161 3.47 4.83 20.32
N ARG A 162 4.59 4.52 20.95
CA ARG A 162 4.81 3.27 21.68
C ARG A 162 5.27 3.56 23.09
N LEU A 163 4.59 2.98 24.07
CA LEU A 163 5.12 2.83 25.42
C LEU A 163 6.15 1.70 25.38
N GLN A 164 7.41 2.07 25.48
CA GLN A 164 8.52 1.13 25.26
C GLN A 164 8.89 0.40 26.56
N GLU A 165 8.85 1.11 27.67
CA GLU A 165 9.27 0.57 28.94
C GLU A 165 8.49 1.21 30.08
N VAL A 166 8.17 0.43 31.10
CA VAL A 166 7.63 0.88 32.39
C VAL A 166 8.31 0.09 33.48
N ASN A 167 8.93 0.77 34.41
CA ASN A 167 9.55 0.18 35.58
C ASN A 167 8.91 0.74 36.86
N LEU A 168 8.64 -0.15 37.79
CA LEU A 168 8.22 0.19 39.14
C LEU A 168 9.07 -0.64 40.10
N SER A 169 9.76 0.02 41.01
CA SER A 169 10.52 -0.64 42.07
C SER A 169 10.17 -0.06 43.44
N TYR A 170 10.27 -0.89 44.47
CA TYR A 170 10.11 -0.55 45.87
C TYR A 170 11.42 -0.87 46.58
N ASN A 171 11.99 0.11 47.31
CA ASN A 171 13.26 0.01 48.04
C ASN A 171 13.01 -0.01 49.57
#